data_93530a704f0b78fe716c1a4790736369
#
_entry.id   93530a704f0b78fe716c1a4790736369
#
_cell.length_a   1.000
_cell.length_b   1.000
_cell.length_c   1.000
_cell.angle_alpha   90.00
_cell.angle_beta   90.00
_cell.angle_gamma   90.00
#
_symmetry.space_group_name_H-M   'P 1'
#
loop_
_entity.id
_entity.type
_entity.pdbx_description
1 polymer ?
#
loop_
_entity_poly.entity_id
_entity_poly.type
_entity_poly.pdbx_seq_one_letter_code
_entity_poly.pdbx_strand_id
1 'polypeptide(L)'
;MRRLLGVRTGVARVIHSILLEWQRLPIPFDEVRLLTPRPLPAGLIPPHPKFREVVVGPDVPGLLWEQLVLPARVRDLDVLLAPSDTMPMLAPWKRVVMMYAYSPEMAASFPWSARVRWEPFARNAARNGDAIIVSSRNILETLEQGLEVQVPRERVHYAPLAADARFHPRPPGDPELADALERYGVAGAPYILFVGKLSRRRHIPELLTAFREVSAEVPHRLLLAGPNLLQLDIDGLIAELGLQGRALYRGFVPDGDVPLLYAGADLFVLASEGEGFSLTTLEAMQSGVPVITLDRPNMIEVTEGAAHLVPDGRAETLAGALRTVLGDAGLHADLRRRGLERTSALTWSAMAQRSLDVLWSVATGN
;
A
#
# COMPACT_ATOMS: atom_id res chain seq x y z
N MET A 1 -3.63 -9.11 15.17
CA MET A 1 -2.22 -9.07 14.71
C MET A 1 -1.84 -10.16 13.68
N ARG A 2 -2.77 -11.03 13.25
CA ARG A 2 -2.49 -12.15 12.31
C ARG A 2 -1.75 -11.73 11.03
N ARG A 3 -2.03 -10.53 10.48
CA ARG A 3 -1.35 -9.99 9.27
C ARG A 3 0.16 -9.79 9.43
N LEU A 4 0.64 -9.72 10.68
CA LEU A 4 2.07 -9.58 10.99
C LEU A 4 2.84 -10.92 11.01
N LEU A 5 2.12 -12.06 10.95
CA LEU A 5 2.70 -13.41 11.03
C LEU A 5 3.22 -13.96 9.69
N GLY A 6 3.10 -13.24 8.62
CA GLY A 6 3.47 -13.67 7.26
C GLY A 6 4.28 -12.62 6.50
N VAL A 7 4.30 -12.77 5.18
CA VAL A 7 4.93 -11.77 4.30
C VAL A 7 4.30 -10.40 4.53
N ARG A 8 5.10 -9.37 4.73
CA ARG A 8 4.65 -8.00 4.99
C ARG A 8 3.97 -7.41 3.74
N THR A 9 2.66 -7.56 3.68
CA THR A 9 1.81 -6.86 2.70
C THR A 9 1.62 -5.39 3.09
N GLY A 10 1.01 -4.57 2.23
CA GLY A 10 0.69 -3.17 2.54
C GLY A 10 -0.05 -3.01 3.88
N VAL A 11 -1.09 -3.83 4.13
CA VAL A 11 -1.84 -3.82 5.41
C VAL A 11 -0.96 -4.18 6.60
N ALA A 12 -0.07 -5.17 6.45
CA ALA A 12 0.85 -5.53 7.53
C ALA A 12 1.84 -4.39 7.84
N ARG A 13 2.31 -3.67 6.81
CA ARG A 13 3.15 -2.46 7.00
C ARG A 13 2.39 -1.36 7.73
N VAL A 14 1.15 -1.09 7.37
CA VAL A 14 0.30 -0.11 8.08
C VAL A 14 0.18 -0.46 9.56
N ILE A 15 -0.21 -1.70 9.88
CA ILE A 15 -0.33 -2.15 11.28
C ILE A 15 0.98 -1.99 12.04
N HIS A 16 2.09 -2.41 11.43
CA HIS A 16 3.41 -2.32 12.05
C HIS A 16 3.81 -0.87 12.32
N SER A 17 3.63 0.03 11.33
CA SER A 17 3.96 1.45 11.48
C SER A 17 3.12 2.14 12.57
N ILE A 18 1.82 1.85 12.63
CA ILE A 18 0.95 2.35 13.70
C ILE A 18 1.45 1.90 15.07
N LEU A 19 1.79 0.62 15.23
CA LEU A 19 2.25 0.10 16.52
C LEU A 19 3.60 0.69 16.94
N LEU A 20 4.51 0.96 15.98
CA LEU A 20 5.76 1.65 16.27
C LEU A 20 5.54 3.10 16.70
N GLU A 21 4.63 3.81 16.06
CA GLU A 21 4.31 5.20 16.45
C GLU A 21 3.57 5.26 17.80
N TRP A 22 2.65 4.33 18.08
CA TRP A 22 1.98 4.27 19.38
C TRP A 22 2.95 4.12 20.55
N GLN A 23 4.15 3.55 20.35
CA GLN A 23 5.17 3.50 21.39
C GLN A 23 5.77 4.87 21.74
N ARG A 24 5.63 5.85 20.84
CA ARG A 24 6.16 7.21 20.99
C ARG A 24 5.09 8.21 21.40
N LEU A 25 3.83 7.85 21.23
CA LEU A 25 2.68 8.69 21.52
C LEU A 25 2.12 8.42 22.93
N PRO A 26 1.44 9.40 23.54
CA PRO A 26 0.73 9.19 24.79
C PRO A 26 -0.51 8.29 24.52
N ILE A 27 -0.43 7.02 24.89
CA ILE A 27 -1.53 6.08 24.78
C ILE A 27 -2.55 6.36 25.90
N PRO A 28 -3.83 6.68 25.59
CA PRO A 28 -4.84 7.01 26.61
C PRO A 28 -5.38 5.78 27.35
N PHE A 29 -5.11 4.56 26.86
CA PHE A 29 -5.56 3.31 27.45
C PHE A 29 -4.55 2.80 28.51
N ASP A 30 -5.03 2.04 29.49
CA ASP A 30 -4.17 1.38 30.48
C ASP A 30 -3.39 0.22 29.87
N GLU A 31 -4.01 -0.54 28.96
CA GLU A 31 -3.43 -1.70 28.27
C GLU A 31 -3.84 -1.74 26.79
N VAL A 32 -2.91 -2.12 25.92
CA VAL A 32 -3.14 -2.43 24.52
C VAL A 32 -2.79 -3.90 24.28
N ARG A 33 -3.81 -4.72 24.04
CA ARG A 33 -3.63 -6.15 23.79
C ARG A 33 -3.39 -6.43 22.31
N LEU A 34 -2.26 -7.01 22.00
CA LEU A 34 -1.89 -7.45 20.66
C LEU A 34 -2.40 -8.88 20.45
N LEU A 35 -3.65 -9.01 19.98
CA LEU A 35 -4.32 -10.30 19.84
C LEU A 35 -3.79 -11.05 18.59
N THR A 36 -3.32 -12.28 18.76
CA THR A 36 -2.72 -13.09 17.69
C THR A 36 -3.02 -14.58 17.91
N PRO A 37 -3.17 -15.40 16.85
CA PRO A 37 -3.42 -16.85 16.99
C PRO A 37 -2.16 -17.64 17.39
N ARG A 38 -0.98 -17.10 17.22
CA ARG A 38 0.31 -17.68 17.61
C ARG A 38 1.31 -16.53 17.90
N PRO A 39 2.42 -16.78 18.61
CA PRO A 39 3.37 -15.74 18.95
C PRO A 39 3.88 -14.94 17.76
N LEU A 40 4.05 -13.64 17.93
CA LEU A 40 4.70 -12.76 16.96
C LEU A 40 6.19 -13.09 16.87
N PRO A 41 6.83 -12.88 15.71
CA PRO A 41 8.28 -12.98 15.59
C PRO A 41 8.99 -12.12 16.63
N ALA A 42 10.03 -12.64 17.27
CA ALA A 42 10.80 -11.91 18.26
C ALA A 42 11.37 -10.60 17.70
N GLY A 43 11.26 -9.52 18.45
CA GLY A 43 11.73 -8.19 18.04
C GLY A 43 10.88 -7.48 16.98
N LEU A 44 9.78 -8.07 16.52
CA LEU A 44 8.91 -7.44 15.51
C LEU A 44 8.26 -6.16 16.06
N ILE A 45 7.77 -6.19 17.28
CA ILE A 45 7.25 -5.04 18.01
C ILE A 45 8.13 -4.87 19.25
N PRO A 46 8.83 -3.74 19.41
CA PRO A 46 9.64 -3.49 20.61
C PRO A 46 8.78 -3.51 21.88
N PRO A 47 9.33 -3.88 23.04
CA PRO A 47 8.61 -3.87 24.31
C PRO A 47 8.09 -2.47 24.66
N HIS A 48 6.86 -2.42 25.18
CA HIS A 48 6.26 -1.19 25.71
C HIS A 48 5.45 -1.51 26.96
N PRO A 49 5.47 -0.68 28.03
CA PRO A 49 4.78 -0.97 29.30
C PRO A 49 3.28 -1.26 29.16
N LYS A 50 2.62 -0.59 28.21
CA LYS A 50 1.18 -0.76 27.94
C LYS A 50 0.86 -1.86 26.92
N PHE A 51 1.85 -2.44 26.23
CA PHE A 51 1.62 -3.47 25.23
C PHE A 51 1.72 -4.86 25.85
N ARG A 52 0.69 -5.66 25.59
CA ARG A 52 0.65 -7.05 25.99
C ARG A 52 0.28 -7.93 24.81
N GLU A 53 1.19 -8.81 24.42
CA GLU A 53 0.87 -9.87 23.46
C GLU A 53 -0.01 -10.93 24.12
N VAL A 54 -1.13 -11.25 23.47
CA VAL A 54 -2.08 -12.26 23.91
C VAL A 54 -2.32 -13.26 22.79
N VAL A 55 -1.83 -14.49 23.00
CA VAL A 55 -2.05 -15.58 22.05
C VAL A 55 -3.42 -16.18 22.30
N VAL A 56 -4.30 -16.04 21.31
CA VAL A 56 -5.69 -16.52 21.33
C VAL A 56 -5.84 -17.69 20.35
N GLY A 57 -5.60 -18.89 20.84
CA GLY A 57 -5.72 -20.13 20.05
C GLY A 57 -7.16 -20.66 20.00
N PRO A 58 -7.45 -21.66 19.13
CA PRO A 58 -6.51 -22.28 18.20
C PRO A 58 -6.20 -21.44 16.96
N ASP A 59 -5.05 -21.72 16.29
CA ASP A 59 -4.70 -21.12 14.99
C ASP A 59 -5.47 -21.84 13.88
N VAL A 60 -6.60 -21.26 13.52
CA VAL A 60 -7.47 -21.70 12.42
C VAL A 60 -7.49 -20.66 11.30
N PRO A 61 -8.07 -20.91 10.11
CA PRO A 61 -8.16 -19.93 9.03
C PRO A 61 -8.67 -18.55 9.49
N GLY A 62 -8.10 -17.47 8.93
CA GLY A 62 -8.23 -16.09 9.45
C GLY A 62 -9.66 -15.64 9.76
N LEU A 63 -10.62 -15.87 8.86
CA LEU A 63 -12.02 -15.52 9.10
C LEU A 63 -12.65 -16.34 10.24
N LEU A 64 -12.36 -17.64 10.33
CA LEU A 64 -12.86 -18.47 11.43
C LEU A 64 -12.27 -18.02 12.77
N TRP A 65 -10.99 -17.70 12.80
CA TRP A 65 -10.36 -17.15 14.00
C TRP A 65 -10.99 -15.84 14.42
N GLU A 66 -11.18 -14.92 13.50
CA GLU A 66 -11.78 -13.59 13.74
C GLU A 66 -13.24 -13.71 14.19
N GLN A 67 -14.03 -14.54 13.51
CA GLN A 67 -15.48 -14.60 13.74
C GLN A 67 -15.91 -15.50 14.90
N LEU A 68 -15.15 -16.54 15.23
CA LEU A 68 -15.53 -17.54 16.22
C LEU A 68 -14.58 -17.59 17.42
N VAL A 69 -13.27 -17.73 17.16
CA VAL A 69 -12.29 -17.92 18.23
C VAL A 69 -12.12 -16.64 19.06
N LEU A 70 -11.93 -15.51 18.38
CA LEU A 70 -11.67 -14.25 19.05
C LEU A 70 -12.83 -13.81 19.97
N PRO A 71 -14.11 -13.74 19.54
CA PRO A 71 -15.22 -13.37 20.41
C PRO A 71 -15.51 -14.38 21.53
N ALA A 72 -15.24 -15.66 21.31
CA ALA A 72 -15.45 -16.68 22.31
C ALA A 72 -14.42 -16.65 23.46
N ARG A 73 -13.19 -16.20 23.18
CA ARG A 73 -12.06 -16.26 24.10
C ARG A 73 -11.70 -14.93 24.74
N VAL A 74 -12.07 -13.82 24.11
CA VAL A 74 -11.79 -12.47 24.61
C VAL A 74 -13.13 -11.76 24.85
N ARG A 75 -13.39 -11.30 26.08
CA ARG A 75 -14.66 -10.68 26.45
C ARG A 75 -14.50 -9.30 27.12
N ASP A 76 -13.33 -8.99 27.61
CA ASP A 76 -13.00 -7.86 28.46
C ASP A 76 -12.20 -6.80 27.69
N LEU A 77 -12.74 -6.30 26.58
CA LEU A 77 -12.18 -5.17 25.84
C LEU A 77 -13.16 -4.00 25.87
N ASP A 78 -12.67 -2.79 25.98
CA ASP A 78 -13.48 -1.57 25.79
C ASP A 78 -13.73 -1.36 24.29
N VAL A 79 -12.69 -1.52 23.49
CA VAL A 79 -12.73 -1.35 22.04
C VAL A 79 -11.75 -2.30 21.33
N LEU A 80 -12.15 -2.79 20.16
CA LEU A 80 -11.29 -3.56 19.25
C LEU A 80 -10.96 -2.75 18.01
N LEU A 81 -9.67 -2.62 17.68
CA LEU A 81 -9.24 -2.21 16.34
C LEU A 81 -9.14 -3.44 15.44
N ALA A 82 -9.96 -3.48 14.40
CA ALA A 82 -9.91 -4.45 13.31
C ALA A 82 -9.21 -3.83 12.09
N PRO A 83 -7.94 -4.12 11.83
CA PRO A 83 -7.12 -3.32 10.92
C PRO A 83 -7.13 -3.80 9.45
N SER A 84 -8.12 -4.58 9.02
CA SER A 84 -8.14 -5.14 7.65
C SER A 84 -9.53 -5.51 7.13
N ASP A 85 -10.36 -4.51 6.85
CA ASP A 85 -11.63 -4.59 6.10
C ASP A 85 -12.73 -5.48 6.71
N THR A 86 -12.41 -6.33 7.68
CA THR A 86 -13.37 -7.21 8.38
C THR A 86 -13.25 -7.03 9.88
N MET A 87 -14.33 -7.38 10.59
CA MET A 87 -14.38 -7.39 12.04
C MET A 87 -15.28 -8.54 12.52
N PRO A 88 -15.18 -9.00 13.78
CA PRO A 88 -16.13 -9.94 14.34
C PRO A 88 -17.56 -9.40 14.25
N MET A 89 -18.48 -10.17 13.64
CA MET A 89 -19.88 -9.77 13.48
C MET A 89 -20.61 -9.74 14.84
N LEU A 90 -20.35 -10.75 15.65
CA LEU A 90 -20.92 -10.92 16.99
C LEU A 90 -19.81 -10.75 18.02
N ALA A 91 -19.75 -9.59 18.63
CA ALA A 91 -18.76 -9.26 19.66
C ALA A 91 -19.35 -8.37 20.73
N PRO A 92 -18.98 -8.54 22.02
CA PRO A 92 -19.50 -7.74 23.10
C PRO A 92 -18.87 -6.36 23.21
N TRP A 93 -17.83 -6.08 22.41
CA TRP A 93 -17.04 -4.83 22.46
C TRP A 93 -17.45 -3.86 21.37
N LYS A 94 -17.07 -2.60 21.54
CA LYS A 94 -17.02 -1.60 20.47
C LYS A 94 -15.98 -1.99 19.42
N ARG A 95 -16.22 -1.66 18.15
CA ARG A 95 -15.38 -2.10 17.02
C ARG A 95 -15.05 -0.93 16.11
N VAL A 96 -13.78 -0.61 16.04
CA VAL A 96 -13.21 0.31 15.05
C VAL A 96 -12.61 -0.52 13.93
N VAL A 97 -13.00 -0.29 12.69
CA VAL A 97 -12.46 -1.01 11.54
C VAL A 97 -11.67 -0.08 10.64
N MET A 98 -10.51 -0.53 10.19
CA MET A 98 -9.78 0.14 9.11
C MET A 98 -10.18 -0.50 7.79
N MET A 99 -10.66 0.32 6.86
CA MET A 99 -11.08 -0.13 5.55
C MET A 99 -10.22 0.47 4.45
N TYR A 100 -9.89 -0.38 3.50
CA TYR A 100 -9.09 -0.03 2.33
C TYR A 100 -9.97 -0.10 1.07
N ALA A 101 -9.44 0.37 -0.08
CA ALA A 101 -10.23 0.39 -1.30
C ALA A 101 -10.71 -1.00 -1.74
N TYR A 102 -11.95 -1.06 -2.15
CA TYR A 102 -12.54 -2.22 -2.78
C TYR A 102 -13.49 -1.77 -3.89
N SER A 103 -12.90 -1.40 -5.04
CA SER A 103 -13.68 -1.02 -6.22
C SER A 103 -14.24 -2.24 -6.95
N PRO A 104 -15.24 -2.06 -7.84
CA PRO A 104 -15.74 -3.13 -8.70
C PRO A 104 -14.63 -3.81 -9.53
N GLU A 105 -13.65 -3.05 -10.02
CA GLU A 105 -12.50 -3.56 -10.80
C GLU A 105 -11.57 -4.39 -9.91
N MET A 106 -11.35 -3.96 -8.65
CA MET A 106 -10.63 -4.76 -7.67
C MET A 106 -11.40 -6.05 -7.37
N ALA A 107 -12.69 -5.96 -7.14
CA ALA A 107 -13.56 -7.11 -6.90
C ALA A 107 -13.46 -8.12 -8.05
N ALA A 108 -13.53 -7.66 -9.30
CA ALA A 108 -13.42 -8.50 -10.49
C ALA A 108 -12.06 -9.22 -10.60
N SER A 109 -11.01 -8.71 -9.96
CA SER A 109 -9.68 -9.34 -9.93
C SER A 109 -9.55 -10.53 -8.98
N PHE A 110 -10.54 -10.74 -8.09
CA PHE A 110 -10.55 -11.86 -7.15
C PHE A 110 -11.41 -13.02 -7.65
N PRO A 111 -11.02 -14.28 -7.37
CA PRO A 111 -11.87 -15.43 -7.65
C PRO A 111 -13.23 -15.31 -6.94
N TRP A 112 -14.31 -15.68 -7.62
CA TRP A 112 -15.66 -15.66 -7.05
C TRP A 112 -15.74 -16.33 -5.67
N SER A 113 -15.10 -17.49 -5.52
CA SER A 113 -15.08 -18.23 -4.24
C SER A 113 -14.41 -17.47 -3.09
N ALA A 114 -13.45 -16.58 -3.38
CA ALA A 114 -12.84 -15.72 -2.38
C ALA A 114 -13.79 -14.58 -2.00
N ARG A 115 -14.45 -13.97 -3.00
CA ARG A 115 -15.42 -12.89 -2.80
C ARG A 115 -16.58 -13.33 -1.91
N VAL A 116 -17.25 -14.42 -2.25
CA VAL A 116 -18.39 -14.97 -1.50
C VAL A 116 -18.03 -15.24 -0.03
N ARG A 117 -16.80 -15.64 0.25
CA ARG A 117 -16.35 -15.91 1.63
C ARG A 117 -16.02 -14.64 2.42
N TRP A 118 -15.59 -13.57 1.77
CA TRP A 118 -15.05 -12.38 2.42
C TRP A 118 -16.01 -11.18 2.40
N GLU A 119 -16.67 -10.91 1.27
CA GLU A 119 -17.53 -9.73 1.09
C GLU A 119 -18.65 -9.58 2.14
N PRO A 120 -19.34 -10.64 2.60
CA PRO A 120 -20.37 -10.49 3.63
C PRO A 120 -19.82 -9.91 4.94
N PHE A 121 -18.59 -10.25 5.31
CA PHE A 121 -17.95 -9.74 6.51
C PHE A 121 -17.47 -8.30 6.32
N ALA A 122 -16.98 -7.95 5.13
CA ALA A 122 -16.62 -6.58 4.79
C ALA A 122 -17.85 -5.66 4.72
N ARG A 123 -18.96 -6.12 4.13
CA ARG A 123 -20.25 -5.41 4.17
C ARG A 123 -20.73 -5.18 5.60
N ASN A 124 -20.64 -6.20 6.44
CA ASN A 124 -20.99 -6.06 7.85
C ASN A 124 -20.10 -5.03 8.55
N ALA A 125 -18.79 -5.05 8.29
CA ALA A 125 -17.85 -4.09 8.88
C ALA A 125 -18.18 -2.66 8.45
N ALA A 126 -18.47 -2.45 7.16
CA ALA A 126 -18.84 -1.14 6.62
C ALA A 126 -20.17 -0.60 7.18
N ARG A 127 -21.14 -1.47 7.46
CA ARG A 127 -22.47 -1.06 8.00
C ARG A 127 -22.48 -0.88 9.50
N ASN A 128 -21.79 -1.75 10.22
CA ASN A 128 -21.99 -1.97 11.66
C ASN A 128 -20.75 -1.68 12.52
N GLY A 129 -19.65 -1.18 11.93
CA GLY A 129 -18.52 -0.66 12.70
C GLY A 129 -18.93 0.53 13.52
N ASP A 130 -18.52 0.60 14.79
CA ASP A 130 -18.79 1.76 15.65
C ASP A 130 -18.04 3.00 15.14
N ALA A 131 -16.86 2.80 14.55
CA ALA A 131 -16.17 3.78 13.72
C ALA A 131 -15.41 3.08 12.58
N ILE A 132 -15.19 3.81 11.48
CA ILE A 132 -14.51 3.34 10.28
C ILE A 132 -13.38 4.30 9.96
N ILE A 133 -12.15 3.80 9.98
CA ILE A 133 -10.97 4.58 9.58
C ILE A 133 -10.65 4.27 8.12
N VAL A 134 -10.58 5.31 7.30
CA VAL A 134 -10.19 5.23 5.88
C VAL A 134 -8.96 6.07 5.61
N SER A 135 -8.13 5.63 4.70
CA SER A 135 -6.88 6.34 4.34
C SER A 135 -7.07 7.41 3.28
N SER A 136 -8.17 7.39 2.53
CA SER A 136 -8.52 8.34 1.47
C SER A 136 -10.01 8.66 1.54
N ARG A 137 -10.40 9.89 1.21
CA ARG A 137 -11.81 10.30 1.16
C ARG A 137 -12.55 9.57 0.03
N ASN A 138 -11.86 9.34 -1.08
CA ASN A 138 -12.42 8.64 -2.24
C ASN A 138 -12.61 7.13 -2.03
N ILE A 139 -12.02 6.55 -0.97
CA ILE A 139 -12.22 5.12 -0.64
C ILE A 139 -13.69 4.81 -0.35
N LEU A 140 -14.45 5.75 0.23
CA LEU A 140 -15.85 5.49 0.58
C LEU A 140 -16.70 5.15 -0.63
N GLU A 141 -16.59 5.91 -1.71
CA GLU A 141 -17.34 5.65 -2.93
C GLU A 141 -16.97 4.29 -3.53
N THR A 142 -15.68 3.97 -3.57
CA THR A 142 -15.21 2.68 -4.09
C THR A 142 -15.67 1.50 -3.23
N LEU A 143 -15.71 1.67 -1.89
CA LEU A 143 -16.24 0.67 -0.95
C LEU A 143 -17.74 0.48 -1.14
N GLU A 144 -18.51 1.58 -1.24
CA GLU A 144 -19.95 1.54 -1.42
C GLU A 144 -20.33 0.86 -2.74
N GLN A 145 -19.64 1.19 -3.82
CA GLN A 145 -19.86 0.56 -5.13
C GLN A 145 -19.42 -0.91 -5.14
N GLY A 146 -18.21 -1.21 -4.66
CA GLY A 146 -17.65 -2.57 -4.69
C GLY A 146 -18.34 -3.53 -3.74
N LEU A 147 -18.78 -3.07 -2.58
CA LEU A 147 -19.50 -3.87 -1.58
C LEU A 147 -21.03 -3.77 -1.68
N GLU A 148 -21.57 -2.90 -2.55
CA GLU A 148 -23.01 -2.63 -2.63
C GLU A 148 -23.60 -2.28 -1.26
N VAL A 149 -23.03 -1.28 -0.58
CA VAL A 149 -23.36 -0.89 0.78
C VAL A 149 -23.33 0.62 0.92
N GLN A 150 -24.17 1.16 1.79
CA GLN A 150 -24.05 2.54 2.26
C GLN A 150 -23.30 2.57 3.58
N VAL A 151 -22.32 3.47 3.69
CA VAL A 151 -21.51 3.66 4.89
C VAL A 151 -21.99 4.89 5.64
N PRO A 152 -22.34 4.77 6.93
CA PRO A 152 -22.76 5.92 7.75
C PRO A 152 -21.64 6.95 7.87
N ARG A 153 -21.82 8.13 7.26
CA ARG A 153 -20.75 9.15 7.14
C ARG A 153 -20.27 9.67 8.50
N GLU A 154 -21.15 9.73 9.49
CA GLU A 154 -20.86 10.17 10.86
C GLU A 154 -19.88 9.26 11.61
N ARG A 155 -19.70 8.02 11.12
CA ARG A 155 -18.75 7.05 11.69
C ARG A 155 -17.42 6.99 10.97
N VAL A 156 -17.28 7.78 9.90
CA VAL A 156 -16.08 7.73 9.04
C VAL A 156 -15.04 8.73 9.51
N HIS A 157 -13.83 8.25 9.73
CA HIS A 157 -12.67 9.03 10.12
C HIS A 157 -11.56 8.90 9.08
N TYR A 158 -11.08 10.04 8.63
CA TYR A 158 -10.00 10.09 7.65
C TYR A 158 -8.64 10.10 8.36
N ALA A 159 -7.78 9.16 8.00
CA ALA A 159 -6.41 9.04 8.50
C ALA A 159 -5.48 8.58 7.36
N PRO A 160 -4.85 9.53 6.64
CA PRO A 160 -4.01 9.22 5.50
C PRO A 160 -2.78 8.42 5.90
N LEU A 161 -2.35 7.52 5.01
CA LEU A 161 -1.12 6.77 5.20
C LEU A 161 0.10 7.63 4.87
N ALA A 162 1.28 7.14 5.25
CA ALA A 162 2.57 7.76 4.95
C ALA A 162 3.53 6.74 4.34
N ALA A 163 4.60 7.18 3.72
CA ALA A 163 5.74 6.32 3.41
C ALA A 163 6.62 6.13 4.65
N ASP A 164 7.36 5.04 4.70
CA ASP A 164 8.31 4.75 5.79
C ASP A 164 9.55 5.65 5.65
N ALA A 165 10.15 6.08 6.75
CA ALA A 165 11.32 6.96 6.76
C ALA A 165 12.55 6.37 6.05
N ARG A 166 12.61 5.06 5.82
CA ARG A 166 13.68 4.41 5.05
C ARG A 166 13.65 4.75 3.55
N PHE A 167 12.50 5.26 3.04
CA PHE A 167 12.37 5.79 1.70
C PHE A 167 12.80 7.26 1.71
N HIS A 168 13.95 7.56 1.18
CA HIS A 168 14.49 8.92 1.08
C HIS A 168 15.52 9.00 -0.05
N PRO A 169 15.78 10.18 -0.60
CA PRO A 169 16.86 10.37 -1.56
C PRO A 169 18.21 9.95 -0.97
N ARG A 170 19.02 9.24 -1.74
CA ARG A 170 20.37 8.84 -1.34
C ARG A 170 21.42 9.77 -1.97
N PRO A 171 22.54 10.04 -1.28
CA PRO A 171 23.59 10.84 -1.85
C PRO A 171 24.28 10.13 -3.04
N PRO A 172 24.84 10.87 -4.00
CA PRO A 172 25.71 10.29 -5.02
C PRO A 172 26.87 9.54 -4.38
N GLY A 173 27.14 8.32 -4.89
CA GLY A 173 28.21 7.47 -4.39
C GLY A 173 27.89 6.66 -3.14
N ASP A 174 26.61 6.60 -2.72
CA ASP A 174 26.18 5.69 -1.66
C ASP A 174 26.52 4.23 -2.04
N PRO A 175 27.37 3.52 -1.27
CA PRO A 175 27.83 2.18 -1.64
C PRO A 175 26.71 1.12 -1.58
N GLU A 176 25.76 1.23 -0.64
CA GLU A 176 24.62 0.31 -0.57
C GLU A 176 23.74 0.45 -1.80
N LEU A 177 23.55 1.69 -2.26
CA LEU A 177 22.80 1.96 -3.49
C LEU A 177 23.54 1.37 -4.70
N ALA A 178 24.84 1.62 -4.84
CA ALA A 178 25.64 1.10 -5.96
C ALA A 178 25.58 -0.43 -6.03
N ASP A 179 25.77 -1.13 -4.92
CA ASP A 179 25.70 -2.59 -4.84
C ASP A 179 24.28 -3.11 -5.20
N ALA A 180 23.23 -2.40 -4.78
CA ALA A 180 21.87 -2.77 -5.15
C ALA A 180 21.64 -2.59 -6.66
N LEU A 181 22.06 -1.47 -7.25
CA LEU A 181 21.90 -1.22 -8.69
C LEU A 181 22.62 -2.28 -9.54
N GLU A 182 23.81 -2.72 -9.14
CA GLU A 182 24.53 -3.82 -9.80
C GLU A 182 23.77 -5.14 -9.66
N ARG A 183 23.34 -5.49 -8.45
CA ARG A 183 22.59 -6.73 -8.15
C ARG A 183 21.32 -6.85 -8.99
N TYR A 184 20.62 -5.77 -9.20
CA TYR A 184 19.38 -5.73 -9.99
C TYR A 184 19.59 -5.44 -11.48
N GLY A 185 20.85 -5.23 -11.91
CA GLY A 185 21.23 -5.08 -13.31
C GLY A 185 20.86 -3.73 -13.92
N VAL A 186 20.75 -2.69 -13.10
CA VAL A 186 20.42 -1.33 -13.55
C VAL A 186 21.55 -0.32 -13.36
N ALA A 187 22.72 -0.76 -12.87
CA ALA A 187 23.90 0.08 -12.78
C ALA A 187 24.35 0.59 -14.16
N GLY A 188 24.88 1.82 -14.20
CA GLY A 188 25.46 2.43 -15.39
C GLY A 188 24.46 3.01 -16.40
N ALA A 189 23.14 3.00 -16.10
CA ALA A 189 22.12 3.67 -16.89
C ALA A 189 20.98 4.18 -15.97
N PRO A 190 20.32 5.29 -16.29
CA PRO A 190 19.09 5.67 -15.60
C PRO A 190 18.01 4.62 -15.83
N TYR A 191 17.02 4.53 -14.94
CA TYR A 191 15.96 3.55 -15.13
C TYR A 191 14.60 4.05 -14.64
N ILE A 192 13.59 3.53 -15.33
CA ILE A 192 12.19 3.63 -14.97
C ILE A 192 11.86 2.44 -14.07
N LEU A 193 11.19 2.69 -12.96
CA LEU A 193 10.87 1.66 -11.96
C LEU A 193 9.36 1.40 -11.90
N PHE A 194 8.99 0.13 -11.84
CA PHE A 194 7.70 -0.34 -11.36
C PHE A 194 7.92 -1.25 -10.15
N VAL A 195 7.19 -1.00 -9.06
CA VAL A 195 7.18 -1.87 -7.87
C VAL A 195 5.76 -2.29 -7.53
N GLY A 196 5.53 -3.59 -7.44
CA GLY A 196 4.26 -4.12 -6.99
C GLY A 196 3.87 -5.45 -7.64
N LYS A 197 2.73 -6.02 -7.23
CA LYS A 197 2.22 -7.24 -7.84
C LYS A 197 1.89 -6.98 -9.32
N LEU A 198 2.43 -7.79 -10.22
CA LEU A 198 2.05 -7.74 -11.62
C LEU A 198 0.64 -8.31 -11.76
N SER A 199 -0.32 -7.47 -12.13
CA SER A 199 -1.74 -7.82 -12.25
C SER A 199 -2.37 -7.09 -13.44
N ARG A 200 -3.47 -7.60 -13.98
CA ARG A 200 -4.16 -7.02 -15.16
C ARG A 200 -4.46 -5.53 -15.00
N ARG A 201 -4.95 -5.13 -13.81
CA ARG A 201 -5.31 -3.74 -13.49
C ARG A 201 -4.12 -2.76 -13.47
N ARG A 202 -2.88 -3.26 -13.61
CA ARG A 202 -1.64 -2.45 -13.56
C ARG A 202 -0.95 -2.32 -14.91
N HIS A 203 -1.59 -2.75 -15.96
CA HIS A 203 -1.19 -2.51 -17.35
C HIS A 203 0.29 -2.82 -17.65
N ILE A 204 0.80 -3.99 -17.14
CA ILE A 204 2.21 -4.34 -17.32
C ILE A 204 2.59 -4.61 -18.79
N PRO A 205 1.78 -5.35 -19.60
CA PRO A 205 2.05 -5.50 -21.02
C PRO A 205 2.05 -4.17 -21.75
N GLU A 206 1.10 -3.28 -21.43
CA GLU A 206 0.99 -1.95 -22.03
C GLU A 206 2.19 -1.06 -21.66
N LEU A 207 2.68 -1.15 -20.42
CA LEU A 207 3.88 -0.44 -19.98
C LEU A 207 5.13 -0.93 -20.73
N LEU A 208 5.27 -2.24 -20.94
CA LEU A 208 6.36 -2.80 -21.76
C LEU A 208 6.28 -2.33 -23.21
N THR A 209 5.08 -2.32 -23.80
CA THR A 209 4.85 -1.82 -25.16
C THR A 209 5.16 -0.33 -25.25
N ALA A 210 4.69 0.49 -24.28
CA ALA A 210 5.00 1.91 -24.20
C ALA A 210 6.51 2.16 -24.09
N PHE A 211 7.19 1.39 -23.26
CA PHE A 211 8.63 1.50 -23.15
C PHE A 211 9.36 1.10 -24.44
N ARG A 212 8.86 0.08 -25.16
CA ARG A 212 9.40 -0.29 -26.49
C ARG A 212 9.35 0.88 -27.46
N GLU A 213 8.25 1.65 -27.49
CA GLU A 213 8.09 2.81 -28.38
C GLU A 213 9.11 3.92 -28.10
N VAL A 214 9.47 4.13 -26.82
CA VAL A 214 10.40 5.21 -26.44
C VAL A 214 11.85 4.74 -26.24
N SER A 215 12.10 3.44 -26.25
CA SER A 215 13.39 2.87 -25.89
C SER A 215 14.57 3.28 -26.77
N ALA A 216 14.31 3.68 -28.00
CA ALA A 216 15.34 4.21 -28.91
C ALA A 216 15.63 5.70 -28.66
N GLU A 217 14.74 6.41 -28.00
CA GLU A 217 14.80 7.86 -27.76
C GLU A 217 15.47 8.19 -26.42
N VAL A 218 15.49 7.23 -25.47
CA VAL A 218 15.99 7.45 -24.10
C VAL A 218 17.03 6.40 -23.69
N PRO A 219 18.02 6.76 -22.86
CA PRO A 219 19.05 5.79 -22.40
C PRO A 219 18.54 4.83 -21.32
N HIS A 220 17.33 5.02 -20.81
CA HIS A 220 16.78 4.35 -19.66
C HIS A 220 16.63 2.84 -19.85
N ARG A 221 16.70 2.10 -18.75
CA ARG A 221 16.17 0.75 -18.60
C ARG A 221 14.80 0.78 -17.95
N LEU A 222 14.01 -0.28 -18.11
CA LEU A 222 12.77 -0.49 -17.35
C LEU A 222 12.98 -1.64 -16.37
N LEU A 223 12.81 -1.38 -15.07
CA LEU A 223 12.88 -2.40 -14.02
C LEU A 223 11.48 -2.69 -13.47
N LEU A 224 11.04 -3.94 -13.61
CA LEU A 224 9.82 -4.46 -13.04
C LEU A 224 10.14 -5.30 -11.80
N ALA A 225 9.67 -4.90 -10.63
CA ALA A 225 9.90 -5.57 -9.35
C ALA A 225 8.58 -5.97 -8.67
N GLY A 226 8.45 -7.24 -8.31
CA GLY A 226 7.30 -7.77 -7.59
C GLY A 226 6.77 -9.10 -8.10
N PRO A 227 5.89 -9.78 -7.35
CA PRO A 227 5.37 -11.09 -7.73
C PRO A 227 4.45 -11.01 -8.95
N ASN A 228 4.61 -11.97 -9.86
CA ASN A 228 3.79 -12.09 -11.06
C ASN A 228 2.50 -12.88 -10.77
N LEU A 229 1.41 -12.16 -10.55
CA LEU A 229 0.09 -12.77 -10.35
C LEU A 229 -0.67 -12.99 -11.67
N LEU A 230 -0.15 -12.49 -12.78
CA LEU A 230 -0.72 -12.70 -14.10
C LEU A 230 -0.41 -14.08 -14.67
N GLN A 231 0.64 -14.73 -14.13
CA GLN A 231 1.20 -15.95 -14.69
C GLN A 231 1.59 -15.80 -16.18
N LEU A 232 1.90 -14.54 -16.59
CA LEU A 232 2.40 -14.25 -17.93
C LEU A 232 3.89 -14.57 -18.00
N ASP A 233 4.35 -14.99 -19.16
CA ASP A 233 5.77 -15.06 -19.47
C ASP A 233 6.31 -13.65 -19.72
N ILE A 234 6.72 -12.96 -18.65
CA ILE A 234 7.24 -11.58 -18.74
C ILE A 234 8.55 -11.54 -19.51
N ASP A 235 9.42 -12.51 -19.31
CA ASP A 235 10.70 -12.56 -20.00
C ASP A 235 10.50 -12.88 -21.51
N GLY A 236 9.54 -13.76 -21.84
CA GLY A 236 9.10 -13.99 -23.22
C GLY A 236 8.53 -12.73 -23.87
N LEU A 237 7.68 -11.98 -23.16
CA LEU A 237 7.14 -10.72 -23.66
C LEU A 237 8.24 -9.66 -23.87
N ILE A 238 9.20 -9.57 -22.97
CA ILE A 238 10.38 -8.70 -23.12
C ILE A 238 11.17 -9.09 -24.38
N ALA A 239 11.33 -10.39 -24.62
CA ALA A 239 12.02 -10.90 -25.80
C ALA A 239 11.26 -10.62 -27.10
N GLU A 240 9.94 -10.85 -27.11
CA GLU A 240 9.05 -10.58 -28.24
C GLU A 240 9.06 -9.10 -28.65
N LEU A 241 9.10 -8.21 -27.66
CA LEU A 241 9.20 -6.76 -27.89
C LEU A 241 10.62 -6.29 -28.24
N GLY A 242 11.64 -7.18 -28.27
CA GLY A 242 13.03 -6.81 -28.56
C GLY A 242 13.68 -5.94 -27.48
N LEU A 243 13.26 -6.10 -26.21
CA LEU A 243 13.69 -5.30 -25.07
C LEU A 243 14.74 -6.00 -24.20
N GLN A 244 15.38 -7.08 -24.69
CA GLN A 244 16.42 -7.78 -23.94
C GLN A 244 17.55 -6.81 -23.53
N GLY A 245 17.91 -6.84 -22.25
CA GLY A 245 18.88 -5.92 -21.66
C GLY A 245 18.42 -4.49 -21.44
N ARG A 246 17.23 -4.12 -21.94
CA ARG A 246 16.61 -2.81 -21.74
C ARG A 246 15.46 -2.87 -20.74
N ALA A 247 14.63 -3.92 -20.75
CA ALA A 247 13.62 -4.20 -19.73
C ALA A 247 14.05 -5.42 -18.91
N LEU A 248 13.88 -5.34 -17.61
CA LEU A 248 14.32 -6.35 -16.65
C LEU A 248 13.17 -6.68 -15.70
N TYR A 249 12.84 -7.97 -15.57
CA TYR A 249 11.94 -8.45 -14.53
C TYR A 249 12.74 -9.16 -13.44
N ARG A 250 12.52 -8.79 -12.17
CA ARG A 250 13.31 -9.30 -11.03
C ARG A 250 12.48 -10.04 -9.99
N GLY A 251 11.19 -10.27 -10.27
CA GLY A 251 10.34 -10.98 -9.34
C GLY A 251 10.26 -10.30 -7.97
N PHE A 252 10.19 -11.10 -6.92
CA PHE A 252 10.14 -10.59 -5.54
C PHE A 252 11.49 -9.96 -5.13
N VAL A 253 11.44 -8.74 -4.66
CA VAL A 253 12.59 -8.01 -4.12
C VAL A 253 12.49 -8.00 -2.60
N PRO A 254 13.56 -8.34 -1.85
CA PRO A 254 13.60 -8.23 -0.40
C PRO A 254 13.26 -6.82 0.10
N ASP A 255 12.52 -6.76 1.22
CA ASP A 255 12.01 -5.50 1.76
C ASP A 255 13.10 -4.47 2.10
N GLY A 256 14.32 -4.92 2.40
CA GLY A 256 15.48 -4.07 2.61
C GLY A 256 16.04 -3.41 1.34
N ASP A 257 15.90 -4.04 0.19
CA ASP A 257 16.43 -3.53 -1.08
C ASP A 257 15.45 -2.57 -1.79
N VAL A 258 14.16 -2.67 -1.48
CA VAL A 258 13.13 -1.84 -2.13
C VAL A 258 13.40 -0.34 -2.01
N PRO A 259 13.79 0.23 -0.85
CA PRO A 259 14.13 1.65 -0.74
C PRO A 259 15.31 2.08 -1.63
N LEU A 260 16.29 1.18 -1.82
CA LEU A 260 17.45 1.45 -2.67
C LEU A 260 17.03 1.51 -4.15
N LEU A 261 16.12 0.62 -4.57
CA LEU A 261 15.59 0.67 -5.94
C LEU A 261 14.77 1.93 -6.21
N TYR A 262 14.03 2.44 -5.22
CA TYR A 262 13.38 3.74 -5.39
C TYR A 262 14.40 4.88 -5.45
N ALA A 263 15.36 4.91 -4.52
CA ALA A 263 16.33 6.01 -4.44
C ALA A 263 17.22 6.16 -5.69
N GLY A 264 17.45 5.06 -6.42
CA GLY A 264 18.22 5.07 -7.67
C GLY A 264 17.39 5.26 -8.95
N ALA A 265 16.06 5.21 -8.84
CA ALA A 265 15.18 5.36 -10.01
C ALA A 265 15.10 6.82 -10.49
N ASP A 266 15.02 7.00 -11.79
CA ASP A 266 14.82 8.31 -12.40
C ASP A 266 13.32 8.63 -12.58
N LEU A 267 12.49 7.61 -12.75
CA LEU A 267 11.04 7.73 -12.90
C LEU A 267 10.35 6.50 -12.31
N PHE A 268 9.22 6.70 -11.66
CA PHE A 268 8.34 5.62 -11.22
C PHE A 268 7.03 5.63 -12.00
N VAL A 269 6.58 4.47 -12.47
CA VAL A 269 5.32 4.34 -13.21
C VAL A 269 4.41 3.35 -12.51
N LEU A 270 3.17 3.78 -12.20
CA LEU A 270 2.12 2.93 -11.67
C LEU A 270 0.79 3.19 -12.41
N ALA A 271 0.60 2.54 -13.53
CA ALA A 271 -0.65 2.61 -14.31
C ALA A 271 -1.71 1.66 -13.73
N SER A 272 -2.25 1.98 -12.55
CA SER A 272 -3.20 1.10 -11.85
C SER A 272 -4.62 1.65 -11.85
N GLU A 273 -5.59 0.82 -12.28
CA GLU A 273 -7.03 1.17 -12.29
C GLU A 273 -7.64 1.24 -10.89
N GLY A 274 -7.09 0.55 -9.93
CA GLY A 274 -7.64 0.53 -8.58
C GLY A 274 -6.54 0.39 -7.53
N GLU A 275 -6.33 1.43 -6.76
CA GLU A 275 -5.48 1.42 -5.57
C GLU A 275 -6.27 1.97 -4.38
N GLY A 276 -5.86 1.62 -3.17
CA GLY A 276 -6.33 2.29 -1.97
C GLY A 276 -5.67 3.65 -1.83
N PHE A 277 -4.63 3.71 -1.01
CA PHE A 277 -3.82 4.92 -0.82
C PHE A 277 -2.50 4.88 -1.59
N SER A 278 -2.17 3.78 -2.23
CA SER A 278 -0.94 3.57 -3.00
C SER A 278 0.36 3.92 -2.25
N LEU A 279 0.74 3.08 -1.29
CA LEU A 279 2.02 3.24 -0.57
C LEU A 279 3.21 3.31 -1.53
N THR A 280 3.18 2.56 -2.63
CA THR A 280 4.27 2.54 -3.63
C THR A 280 4.46 3.89 -4.33
N THR A 281 3.39 4.64 -4.54
CA THR A 281 3.46 6.04 -5.06
C THR A 281 4.08 6.97 -4.03
N LEU A 282 3.66 6.87 -2.75
CA LEU A 282 4.26 7.67 -1.68
C LEU A 282 5.74 7.32 -1.47
N GLU A 283 6.09 6.05 -1.54
CA GLU A 283 7.49 5.57 -1.43
C GLU A 283 8.37 6.16 -2.54
N ALA A 284 7.86 6.21 -3.79
CA ALA A 284 8.54 6.87 -4.90
C ALA A 284 8.71 8.37 -4.65
N MET A 285 7.64 9.09 -4.34
CA MET A 285 7.68 10.53 -4.07
C MET A 285 8.61 10.87 -2.91
N GLN A 286 8.57 10.11 -1.81
CA GLN A 286 9.43 10.32 -0.64
C GLN A 286 10.90 10.00 -0.93
N SER A 287 11.18 9.10 -1.87
CA SER A 287 12.53 8.85 -2.39
C SER A 287 13.00 9.93 -3.38
N GLY A 288 12.18 10.94 -3.66
CA GLY A 288 12.46 11.99 -4.59
C GLY A 288 12.39 11.56 -6.05
N VAL A 289 11.52 10.60 -6.37
CA VAL A 289 11.34 10.08 -7.73
C VAL A 289 10.04 10.63 -8.31
N PRO A 290 10.07 11.28 -9.48
CA PRO A 290 8.89 11.66 -10.23
C PRO A 290 7.98 10.46 -10.50
N VAL A 291 6.67 10.70 -10.55
CA VAL A 291 5.67 9.65 -10.70
C VAL A 291 4.78 9.90 -11.91
N ILE A 292 4.55 8.84 -12.72
CA ILE A 292 3.45 8.76 -13.68
C ILE A 292 2.42 7.78 -13.13
N THR A 293 1.15 8.20 -13.09
CA THR A 293 0.05 7.32 -12.66
C THR A 293 -1.25 7.67 -13.37
N LEU A 294 -2.27 6.80 -13.27
CA LEU A 294 -3.56 7.06 -13.87
C LEU A 294 -4.33 8.17 -13.15
N ASP A 295 -5.08 8.95 -13.92
CA ASP A 295 -6.05 9.92 -13.43
C ASP A 295 -7.26 9.18 -12.82
N ARG A 296 -7.12 8.82 -11.55
CA ARG A 296 -8.16 8.16 -10.76
C ARG A 296 -8.36 8.93 -9.45
N PRO A 297 -9.59 9.04 -8.92
CA PRO A 297 -9.90 9.91 -7.78
C PRO A 297 -8.98 9.73 -6.58
N ASN A 298 -8.63 8.50 -6.25
CA ASN A 298 -7.70 8.19 -5.16
C ASN A 298 -6.25 8.61 -5.47
N MET A 299 -5.82 8.52 -6.73
CA MET A 299 -4.47 8.93 -7.12
C MET A 299 -4.34 10.46 -7.18
N ILE A 300 -5.39 11.17 -7.61
CA ILE A 300 -5.48 12.64 -7.51
C ILE A 300 -5.31 13.07 -6.06
N GLU A 301 -6.05 12.44 -5.12
CA GLU A 301 -5.98 12.74 -3.69
C GLU A 301 -4.60 12.43 -3.09
N VAL A 302 -4.04 11.27 -3.42
CA VAL A 302 -2.73 10.86 -2.87
C VAL A 302 -1.63 11.77 -3.34
N THR A 303 -1.61 12.10 -4.63
CA THR A 303 -0.52 12.87 -5.25
C THR A 303 -0.68 14.38 -5.11
N GLU A 304 -1.91 14.90 -5.01
CA GLU A 304 -2.21 16.34 -4.92
C GLU A 304 -1.41 17.20 -5.92
N GLY A 305 -1.35 16.74 -7.18
CA GLY A 305 -0.61 17.43 -8.24
C GLY A 305 0.91 17.16 -8.26
N ALA A 306 1.41 16.27 -7.42
CA ALA A 306 2.82 15.87 -7.38
C ALA A 306 3.16 14.71 -8.32
N ALA A 307 2.24 14.30 -9.21
CA ALA A 307 2.47 13.28 -10.22
C ALA A 307 1.97 13.73 -11.59
N HIS A 308 2.53 13.16 -12.64
CA HIS A 308 2.00 13.29 -13.99
C HIS A 308 0.85 12.29 -14.16
N LEU A 309 -0.39 12.80 -14.25
CA LEU A 309 -1.59 12.01 -14.38
C LEU A 309 -1.91 11.74 -15.85
N VAL A 310 -2.26 10.50 -16.16
CA VAL A 310 -2.67 10.08 -17.51
C VAL A 310 -4.07 9.46 -17.49
N PRO A 311 -4.89 9.65 -18.55
CA PRO A 311 -6.29 9.26 -18.54
C PRO A 311 -6.52 7.75 -18.51
N ASP A 312 -5.60 6.97 -19.07
CA ASP A 312 -5.70 5.52 -19.16
C ASP A 312 -4.34 4.82 -19.24
N GLY A 313 -4.35 3.49 -19.11
CA GLY A 313 -3.15 2.66 -19.15
C GLY A 313 -2.77 2.14 -20.54
N ARG A 314 -3.27 2.71 -21.63
CA ARG A 314 -2.91 2.30 -23.01
C ARG A 314 -1.44 2.60 -23.31
N ALA A 315 -0.83 1.77 -24.14
CA ALA A 315 0.58 1.90 -24.48
C ALA A 315 0.91 3.28 -25.07
N GLU A 316 0.10 3.80 -25.99
CA GLU A 316 0.31 5.11 -26.62
C GLU A 316 0.25 6.25 -25.59
N THR A 317 -0.70 6.17 -24.64
CA THR A 317 -0.85 7.15 -23.56
C THR A 317 0.37 7.13 -22.63
N LEU A 318 0.80 5.93 -22.22
CA LEU A 318 1.98 5.77 -21.37
C LEU A 318 3.28 6.18 -22.10
N ALA A 319 3.43 5.86 -23.38
CA ALA A 319 4.58 6.29 -24.19
C ALA A 319 4.66 7.82 -24.31
N GLY A 320 3.51 8.48 -24.54
CA GLY A 320 3.42 9.94 -24.54
C GLY A 320 3.85 10.56 -23.20
N ALA A 321 3.39 9.99 -22.08
CA ALA A 321 3.76 10.44 -20.74
C ALA A 321 5.27 10.22 -20.44
N LEU A 322 5.82 9.07 -20.85
CA LEU A 322 7.25 8.79 -20.72
C LEU A 322 8.08 9.85 -21.49
N ARG A 323 7.72 10.15 -22.75
CA ARG A 323 8.41 11.21 -23.53
C ARG A 323 8.31 12.56 -22.85
N THR A 324 7.11 12.91 -22.36
CA THR A 324 6.87 14.21 -21.71
C THR A 324 7.73 14.37 -20.47
N VAL A 325 7.71 13.40 -19.54
CA VAL A 325 8.41 13.54 -18.27
C VAL A 325 9.92 13.38 -18.42
N LEU A 326 10.39 12.43 -19.24
CA LEU A 326 11.83 12.20 -19.46
C LEU A 326 12.45 13.22 -20.39
N GLY A 327 11.68 13.86 -21.27
CA GLY A 327 12.14 14.87 -22.22
C GLY A 327 12.15 16.30 -21.66
N ASP A 328 11.49 16.55 -20.52
CA ASP A 328 11.41 17.88 -19.91
C ASP A 328 12.05 17.87 -18.51
N ALA A 329 13.31 18.29 -18.43
CA ALA A 329 14.06 18.38 -17.17
C ALA A 329 13.41 19.33 -16.14
N GLY A 330 12.70 20.37 -16.60
CA GLY A 330 11.98 21.30 -15.74
C GLY A 330 10.77 20.63 -15.08
N LEU A 331 9.95 19.94 -15.86
CA LEU A 331 8.82 19.13 -15.36
C LEU A 331 9.30 18.03 -14.42
N HIS A 332 10.37 17.31 -14.80
CA HIS A 332 10.96 16.26 -13.99
C HIS A 332 11.39 16.77 -12.61
N ALA A 333 12.13 17.89 -12.56
CA ALA A 333 12.58 18.53 -11.32
C ALA A 333 11.39 19.05 -10.48
N ASP A 334 10.36 19.60 -11.11
CA ASP A 334 9.16 20.11 -10.43
C ASP A 334 8.34 18.96 -9.81
N LEU A 335 8.12 17.87 -10.53
CA LEU A 335 7.45 16.67 -9.98
C LEU A 335 8.21 16.09 -8.79
N ARG A 336 9.55 16.02 -8.89
CA ARG A 336 10.40 15.59 -7.76
C ARG A 336 10.22 16.47 -6.53
N ARG A 337 10.29 17.80 -6.70
CA ARG A 337 10.10 18.75 -5.61
C ARG A 337 8.73 18.62 -4.96
N ARG A 338 7.66 18.64 -5.77
CA ARG A 338 6.28 18.51 -5.28
C ARG A 338 6.07 17.16 -4.57
N GLY A 339 6.66 16.08 -5.08
CA GLY A 339 6.59 14.76 -4.46
C GLY A 339 7.15 14.76 -3.03
N LEU A 340 8.33 15.35 -2.84
CA LEU A 340 8.96 15.49 -1.51
C LEU A 340 8.12 16.39 -0.59
N GLU A 341 7.60 17.51 -1.10
CA GLU A 341 6.72 18.41 -0.34
C GLU A 341 5.43 17.69 0.09
N ARG A 342 4.78 16.96 -0.83
CA ARG A 342 3.56 16.21 -0.55
C ARG A 342 3.78 15.18 0.55
N THR A 343 4.84 14.39 0.47
CA THR A 343 5.11 13.31 1.43
C THR A 343 5.53 13.83 2.80
N SER A 344 6.16 15.01 2.89
CA SER A 344 6.50 15.64 4.16
C SER A 344 5.27 16.00 5.03
N ALA A 345 4.12 16.24 4.38
CA ALA A 345 2.85 16.51 5.06
C ALA A 345 2.14 15.24 5.56
N LEU A 346 2.57 14.05 5.11
CA LEU A 346 1.98 12.78 5.47
C LEU A 346 2.91 12.01 6.42
N THR A 347 2.50 11.82 7.67
CA THR A 347 3.32 11.16 8.69
C THR A 347 2.59 10.00 9.35
N TRP A 348 3.34 8.93 9.64
CA TRP A 348 2.81 7.80 10.42
C TRP A 348 2.37 8.24 11.83
N SER A 349 3.03 9.25 12.41
CA SER A 349 2.66 9.79 13.71
C SER A 349 1.26 10.42 13.69
N ALA A 350 0.94 11.22 12.66
CA ALA A 350 -0.40 11.81 12.52
C ALA A 350 -1.48 10.74 12.31
N MET A 351 -1.21 9.72 11.49
CA MET A 351 -2.10 8.59 11.27
C MET A 351 -2.32 7.77 12.55
N ALA A 352 -1.25 7.47 13.28
CA ALA A 352 -1.29 6.73 14.53
C ALA A 352 -2.03 7.51 15.63
N GLN A 353 -1.76 8.82 15.76
CA GLN A 353 -2.49 9.68 16.71
C GLN A 353 -3.99 9.70 16.37
N ARG A 354 -4.35 9.90 15.10
CA ARG A 354 -5.76 9.89 14.68
C ARG A 354 -6.44 8.56 15.01
N SER A 355 -5.74 7.44 14.84
CA SER A 355 -6.30 6.13 15.19
C SER A 355 -6.51 5.95 16.70
N LEU A 356 -5.63 6.49 17.55
CA LEU A 356 -5.82 6.52 19.01
C LEU A 356 -7.02 7.40 19.40
N ASP A 357 -7.16 8.58 18.79
CA ASP A 357 -8.26 9.50 19.08
C ASP A 357 -9.63 8.85 18.76
N VAL A 358 -9.72 8.18 17.61
CA VAL A 358 -10.94 7.44 17.22
C VAL A 358 -11.22 6.29 18.18
N LEU A 359 -10.21 5.51 18.55
CA LEU A 359 -10.37 4.41 19.50
C LEU A 359 -10.83 4.93 20.86
N TRP A 360 -10.25 6.02 21.34
CA TRP A 360 -10.60 6.63 22.61
C TRP A 360 -12.04 7.18 22.61
N SER A 361 -12.39 7.92 21.57
CA SER A 361 -13.76 8.46 21.40
C SER A 361 -14.80 7.32 21.41
N VAL A 362 -14.55 6.25 20.65
CA VAL A 362 -15.47 5.09 20.62
C VAL A 362 -15.54 4.39 21.98
N ALA A 363 -14.41 4.19 22.67
CA ALA A 363 -14.38 3.51 23.95
C ALA A 363 -15.14 4.28 25.03
N THR A 364 -14.97 5.62 25.07
CA THR A 364 -15.58 6.51 26.10
C THR A 364 -16.98 6.99 25.75
N GLY A 365 -17.39 6.89 24.48
CA GLY A 365 -18.68 7.38 23.99
C GLY A 365 -18.74 8.91 23.82
N ASN A 366 -17.59 9.57 23.70
CA ASN A 366 -17.43 11.02 23.53
C ASN A 366 -17.20 11.39 22.06
#